data_00c5b26142e452a9105a6797ab32f5b4
#
_entry.id   00c5b26142e452a9105a6797ab32f5b4
#
_cell.length_a   1.000
_cell.length_b   1.000
_cell.length_c   1.000
_cell.angle_alpha   90.00
_cell.angle_beta   90.00
_cell.angle_gamma   90.00
#
_symmetry.space_group_name_H-M   'P 1'
#
loop_
_entity.id
_entity.type
_entity.pdbx_description
1 polymer ?
#
loop_
_entity_poly.entity_id
_entity_poly.type
_entity_poly.pdbx_seq_one_letter_code
_entity_poly.pdbx_strand_id
1 'polypeptide(L)'
;IENLRYDKIVIMTDADVDGSHIRTLLLTFFNNQPFNRLIENGHIYLAQPPLFKVTKANKSVYIKDENQLEDYIFKSSKVDKRIKKGSLDYKNFMQEQRERLSIQRFKGLGEMNPEELWETTLNPDNRTMLRVQYSKGTKDKSKEDQKLIKILMGDEVAPRKDFITNNALDVANLDI
;
A
#
# COMPACT_ATOMS: atom_id res chain seq x y z
N ILE A 1 9.07 -16.16 -20.96
CA ILE A 1 8.59 -14.76 -21.07
C ILE A 1 8.07 -14.47 -22.48
N GLU A 2 8.73 -14.95 -23.53
CA GLU A 2 8.30 -14.74 -24.92
C GLU A 2 6.86 -15.22 -25.21
N ASN A 3 6.39 -16.20 -24.46
CA ASN A 3 5.02 -16.75 -24.56
C ASN A 3 4.04 -16.15 -23.54
N LEU A 4 4.41 -15.05 -22.88
CA LEU A 4 3.55 -14.42 -21.87
C LEU A 4 2.33 -13.79 -22.57
N ARG A 5 1.13 -14.16 -22.12
CA ARG A 5 -0.13 -13.67 -22.71
C ARG A 5 -0.49 -12.25 -22.28
N TYR A 6 0.03 -11.81 -21.14
CA TYR A 6 -0.30 -10.52 -20.50
C TYR A 6 0.97 -9.76 -20.18
N ASP A 7 1.03 -8.51 -20.57
CA ASP A 7 2.17 -7.63 -20.28
C ASP A 7 2.30 -7.31 -18.78
N LYS A 8 1.18 -7.18 -18.09
CA LYS A 8 1.14 -6.85 -16.66
C LYS A 8 0.25 -7.80 -15.89
N ILE A 9 0.74 -8.26 -14.77
CA ILE A 9 -0.01 -9.03 -13.77
C ILE A 9 -0.15 -8.12 -12.55
N VAL A 10 -1.37 -7.75 -12.21
CA VAL A 10 -1.65 -6.78 -11.13
C VAL A 10 -2.27 -7.53 -9.96
N ILE A 11 -1.58 -7.53 -8.83
CA ILE A 11 -2.09 -8.03 -7.57
C ILE A 11 -2.94 -6.94 -6.94
N MET A 12 -4.19 -7.25 -6.64
CA MET A 12 -5.14 -6.35 -6.00
C MET A 12 -5.75 -7.05 -4.79
N THR A 13 -5.49 -6.50 -3.61
CA THR A 13 -5.95 -7.03 -2.32
C THR A 13 -6.55 -5.90 -1.49
N ASP A 14 -7.34 -6.25 -0.50
CA ASP A 14 -7.87 -5.31 0.47
C ASP A 14 -6.74 -4.58 1.24
N ALA A 15 -7.07 -3.44 1.80
CA ALA A 15 -6.10 -2.60 2.51
C ALA A 15 -5.97 -2.97 4.00
N ASP A 16 -6.47 -4.12 4.39
CA ASP A 16 -6.39 -4.67 5.74
C ASP A 16 -5.21 -5.63 5.93
N VAL A 17 -5.13 -6.23 7.12
CA VAL A 17 -4.07 -7.18 7.50
C VAL A 17 -4.14 -8.45 6.65
N ASP A 18 -5.35 -8.96 6.44
CA ASP A 18 -5.58 -10.19 5.65
C ASP A 18 -5.18 -9.97 4.19
N GLY A 19 -5.54 -8.82 3.60
CA GLY A 19 -5.10 -8.44 2.26
C GLY A 19 -3.58 -8.30 2.15
N SER A 20 -2.92 -7.80 3.19
CA SER A 20 -1.46 -7.74 3.26
C SER A 20 -0.82 -9.13 3.32
N HIS A 21 -1.41 -10.06 4.06
CA HIS A 21 -0.98 -11.45 4.11
C HIS A 21 -1.16 -12.15 2.77
N ILE A 22 -2.33 -12.01 2.12
CA ILE A 22 -2.59 -12.56 0.78
C ILE A 22 -1.57 -12.02 -0.23
N ARG A 23 -1.27 -10.72 -0.18
CA ARG A 23 -0.25 -10.10 -1.02
C ARG A 23 1.13 -10.73 -0.83
N THR A 24 1.51 -10.96 0.42
CA THR A 24 2.79 -11.60 0.77
C THR A 24 2.86 -13.03 0.26
N LEU A 25 1.79 -13.80 0.36
CA LEU A 25 1.71 -15.16 -0.18
C LEU A 25 1.86 -15.17 -1.71
N LEU A 26 1.18 -14.25 -2.42
CA LEU A 26 1.29 -14.13 -3.87
C LEU A 26 2.71 -13.70 -4.30
N LEU A 27 3.33 -12.76 -3.58
CA LEU A 27 4.71 -12.38 -3.83
C LEU A 27 5.68 -13.53 -3.59
N THR A 28 5.44 -14.35 -2.57
CA THR A 28 6.21 -15.57 -2.30
C THR A 28 6.08 -16.56 -3.45
N PHE A 29 4.87 -16.76 -3.97
CA PHE A 29 4.64 -17.60 -5.15
C PHE A 29 5.46 -17.09 -6.35
N PHE A 30 5.37 -15.79 -6.67
CA PHE A 30 6.11 -15.20 -7.78
C PHE A 30 7.63 -15.16 -7.56
N ASN A 31 8.11 -15.26 -6.32
CA ASN A 31 9.54 -15.34 -6.02
C ASN A 31 10.16 -16.71 -6.36
N ASN A 32 9.34 -17.76 -6.51
CA ASN A 32 9.82 -19.10 -6.86
C ASN A 32 10.08 -19.24 -8.36
N GLN A 33 11.05 -20.10 -8.69
CA GLN A 33 11.29 -20.46 -10.09
C GLN A 33 10.12 -21.29 -10.66
N PRO A 34 9.74 -21.08 -11.92
CA PRO A 34 10.32 -20.15 -12.91
C PRO A 34 9.69 -18.75 -12.88
N PHE A 35 8.78 -18.46 -11.94
CA PHE A 35 7.96 -17.24 -11.91
C PHE A 35 8.73 -15.99 -11.48
N ASN A 36 9.87 -16.14 -10.78
CA ASN A 36 10.76 -15.03 -10.41
C ASN A 36 11.18 -14.17 -11.61
N ARG A 37 11.26 -14.78 -12.81
CA ARG A 37 11.55 -14.08 -14.06
C ARG A 37 10.50 -13.01 -14.40
N LEU A 38 9.27 -13.13 -13.90
CA LEU A 38 8.23 -12.11 -14.07
C LEU A 38 8.53 -10.86 -13.24
N ILE A 39 9.09 -11.03 -12.03
CA ILE A 39 9.56 -9.90 -11.21
C ILE A 39 10.78 -9.26 -11.85
N GLU A 40 11.75 -10.06 -12.26
CA GLU A 40 13.00 -9.59 -12.90
C GLU A 40 12.74 -8.75 -14.17
N ASN A 41 11.73 -9.14 -14.94
CA ASN A 41 11.34 -8.45 -16.18
C ASN A 41 10.25 -7.39 -15.98
N GLY A 42 9.79 -7.17 -14.74
CA GLY A 42 8.90 -6.06 -14.39
C GLY A 42 7.44 -6.25 -14.80
N HIS A 43 6.95 -7.49 -14.83
CA HIS A 43 5.57 -7.81 -15.17
C HIS A 43 4.63 -7.83 -13.96
N ILE A 44 5.15 -7.84 -12.71
CA ILE A 44 4.35 -7.90 -11.48
C ILE A 44 4.13 -6.51 -10.91
N TYR A 45 2.87 -6.19 -10.61
CA TYR A 45 2.45 -4.92 -10.06
C TYR A 45 1.51 -5.12 -8.88
N LEU A 46 1.48 -4.14 -7.97
CA LEU A 46 0.52 -4.03 -6.88
C LEU A 46 -0.40 -2.85 -7.18
N ALA A 47 -1.71 -3.07 -7.19
CA ALA A 47 -2.68 -2.00 -7.26
C ALA A 47 -2.65 -1.14 -5.99
N GLN A 48 -2.94 0.15 -6.14
CA GLN A 48 -2.98 1.11 -5.04
C GLN A 48 -4.36 1.77 -5.00
N PRO A 49 -5.39 1.06 -4.48
CA PRO A 49 -6.70 1.68 -4.28
C PRO A 49 -6.60 2.80 -3.24
N PRO A 50 -7.50 3.80 -3.29
CA PRO A 50 -7.55 4.84 -2.26
C PRO A 50 -8.05 4.27 -0.93
N LEU A 51 -7.53 4.81 0.17
CA LEU A 51 -8.01 4.48 1.51
C LEU A 51 -9.17 5.35 1.97
N PHE A 52 -9.31 6.56 1.41
CA PHE A 52 -10.33 7.50 1.84
C PHE A 52 -11.08 8.12 0.66
N LYS A 53 -12.35 8.39 0.91
CA LYS A 53 -13.21 9.25 0.08
C LYS A 53 -13.65 10.43 0.93
N VAL A 54 -13.28 11.62 0.51
CA VAL A 54 -13.72 12.87 1.16
C VAL A 54 -14.77 13.51 0.29
N THR A 55 -15.98 13.71 0.83
CA THR A 55 -17.09 14.34 0.12
C THR A 55 -17.32 15.74 0.68
N LYS A 56 -17.35 16.75 -0.21
CA LYS A 56 -17.66 18.12 0.10
C LYS A 56 -18.57 18.68 -0.98
N ALA A 57 -19.78 19.09 -0.59
CA ALA A 57 -20.73 19.73 -1.50
C ALA A 57 -20.83 19.02 -2.87
N ASN A 58 -21.31 17.81 -2.94
CA ASN A 58 -21.51 17.00 -4.16
C ASN A 58 -20.24 16.67 -4.98
N LYS A 59 -19.06 16.96 -4.46
CA LYS A 59 -17.79 16.52 -5.07
C LYS A 59 -17.07 15.57 -4.14
N SER A 60 -16.63 14.46 -4.70
CA SER A 60 -15.81 13.48 -3.98
C SER A 60 -14.37 13.53 -4.46
N VAL A 61 -13.44 13.42 -3.52
CA VAL A 61 -12.01 13.31 -3.78
C VAL A 61 -11.51 12.02 -3.14
N TYR A 62 -10.80 11.20 -3.92
CA TYR A 62 -10.21 9.96 -3.44
C TYR A 62 -8.77 10.21 -3.01
N ILE A 63 -8.42 9.69 -1.85
CA ILE A 63 -7.16 9.96 -1.17
C ILE A 63 -6.51 8.62 -0.79
N LYS A 64 -5.23 8.48 -1.10
CA LYS A 64 -4.52 7.20 -1.03
C LYS A 64 -4.14 6.78 0.39
N ASP A 65 -3.74 7.74 1.22
CA ASP A 65 -3.17 7.47 2.54
C ASP A 65 -3.49 8.59 3.53
N GLU A 66 -3.15 8.35 4.79
CA GLU A 66 -3.39 9.28 5.90
C GLU A 66 -2.62 10.60 5.71
N ASN A 67 -1.39 10.56 5.19
CA ASN A 67 -0.59 11.77 4.98
C ASN A 67 -1.23 12.68 3.93
N GLN A 68 -1.70 12.10 2.83
CA GLN A 68 -2.43 12.85 1.81
C GLN A 68 -3.77 13.40 2.34
N LEU A 69 -4.44 12.67 3.24
CA LEU A 69 -5.65 13.15 3.90
C LEU A 69 -5.36 14.36 4.78
N GLU A 70 -4.31 14.30 5.59
CA GLU A 70 -3.87 15.46 6.38
C GLU A 70 -3.55 16.66 5.50
N ASP A 71 -2.77 16.45 4.44
CA ASP A 71 -2.41 17.50 3.49
C ASP A 71 -3.64 18.10 2.79
N TYR A 72 -4.61 17.26 2.42
CA TYR A 72 -5.87 17.72 1.82
C TYR A 72 -6.68 18.58 2.79
N ILE A 73 -6.86 18.11 4.02
CA ILE A 73 -7.55 18.84 5.07
C ILE A 73 -6.88 20.20 5.30
N PHE A 74 -5.57 20.21 5.43
CA PHE A 74 -4.80 21.41 5.69
C PHE A 74 -4.91 22.43 4.52
N LYS A 75 -4.81 21.99 3.28
CA LYS A 75 -4.94 22.84 2.08
C LYS A 75 -6.36 23.34 1.84
N SER A 76 -7.37 22.52 2.15
CA SER A 76 -8.78 22.85 1.93
C SER A 76 -9.36 23.77 3.00
N SER A 77 -8.66 23.87 4.13
CA SER A 77 -9.02 24.75 5.25
C SER A 77 -8.27 26.07 5.11
N LYS A 78 -8.94 27.19 5.34
CA LYS A 78 -8.30 28.52 5.42
C LYS A 78 -7.52 28.63 6.74
N VAL A 79 -6.42 27.91 6.84
CA VAL A 79 -5.63 27.84 8.08
C VAL A 79 -4.70 29.02 8.22
N ASP A 80 -4.55 29.53 9.41
CA ASP A 80 -3.44 30.42 9.78
C ASP A 80 -2.12 29.61 9.67
N LYS A 81 -1.24 30.02 8.77
CA LYS A 81 0.06 29.39 8.47
C LYS A 81 1.01 29.26 9.68
N ARG A 82 0.57 29.70 10.86
CA ARG A 82 1.35 29.67 12.11
C ARG A 82 1.25 28.35 12.88
N ILE A 83 0.28 27.49 12.54
CA ILE A 83 0.10 26.20 13.24
C ILE A 83 1.19 25.24 12.80
N LYS A 84 2.07 24.85 13.72
CA LYS A 84 3.16 23.90 13.46
C LYS A 84 2.63 22.46 13.45
N LYS A 85 2.93 21.71 12.37
CA LYS A 85 2.61 20.28 12.27
C LYS A 85 3.15 19.53 13.52
N GLY A 86 2.28 18.72 14.14
CA GLY A 86 2.62 17.94 15.34
C GLY A 86 2.36 18.65 16.69
N SER A 87 2.02 19.95 16.71
CA SER A 87 1.61 20.65 17.94
C SER A 87 0.21 20.20 18.42
N LEU A 88 -0.11 20.48 19.67
CA LEU A 88 -1.46 20.22 20.20
C LEU A 88 -2.52 20.98 19.41
N ASP A 89 -2.25 22.24 19.07
CA ASP A 89 -3.16 23.07 18.25
C ASP A 89 -3.37 22.47 16.88
N TYR A 90 -2.34 21.87 16.28
CA TYR A 90 -2.46 21.14 15.01
C TYR A 90 -3.39 19.91 15.15
N LYS A 91 -3.22 19.14 16.21
CA LYS A 91 -4.06 17.94 16.46
C LYS A 91 -5.52 18.33 16.66
N ASN A 92 -5.78 19.32 17.50
CA ASN A 92 -7.14 19.83 17.75
C ASN A 92 -7.78 20.38 16.47
N PHE A 93 -7.04 21.15 15.71
CA PHE A 93 -7.47 21.66 14.42
C PHE A 93 -7.81 20.53 13.44
N MET A 94 -6.94 19.54 13.30
CA MET A 94 -7.18 18.41 12.40
C MET A 94 -8.41 17.61 12.81
N GLN A 95 -8.63 17.40 14.10
CA GLN A 95 -9.82 16.73 14.60
C GLN A 95 -11.09 17.52 14.27
N GLU A 96 -11.13 18.82 14.55
CA GLU A 96 -12.26 19.68 14.21
C GLU A 96 -12.59 19.69 12.72
N GLN A 97 -11.56 19.74 11.87
CA GLN A 97 -11.77 19.71 10.41
C GLN A 97 -12.27 18.35 9.93
N ARG A 98 -11.80 17.23 10.52
CA ARG A 98 -12.31 15.89 10.20
C ARG A 98 -13.79 15.75 10.53
N GLU A 99 -14.25 16.30 11.64
CA GLU A 99 -15.67 16.27 12.04
C GLU A 99 -16.58 17.09 11.10
N ARG A 100 -16.02 18.11 10.43
CA ARG A 100 -16.76 18.95 9.45
C ARG A 100 -16.83 18.36 8.04
N LEU A 101 -16.00 17.35 7.74
CA LEU A 101 -15.92 16.71 6.44
C LEU A 101 -16.59 15.33 6.48
N SER A 102 -17.30 14.98 5.40
CA SER A 102 -17.74 13.60 5.21
C SER A 102 -16.57 12.76 4.70
N ILE A 103 -15.93 12.05 5.60
CA ILE A 103 -14.78 11.18 5.30
C ILE A 103 -15.22 9.73 5.46
N GLN A 104 -15.19 8.99 4.37
CA GLN A 104 -15.38 7.55 4.36
C GLN A 104 -14.00 6.89 4.24
N ARG A 105 -13.70 5.92 5.11
CA ARG A 105 -12.52 5.08 5.01
C ARG A 105 -12.90 3.75 4.39
N PHE A 106 -12.25 3.36 3.32
CA PHE A 106 -12.39 2.04 2.73
C PHE A 106 -11.51 1.05 3.48
N LYS A 107 -12.09 -0.04 3.96
CA LYS A 107 -11.38 -1.17 4.58
C LYS A 107 -11.05 -2.24 3.56
N GLY A 108 -11.88 -2.38 2.53
CA GLY A 108 -11.70 -3.35 1.47
C GLY A 108 -12.32 -2.90 0.14
N LEU A 109 -11.95 -3.58 -0.93
CA LEU A 109 -12.41 -3.31 -2.30
C LEU A 109 -13.93 -3.51 -2.46
N GLY A 110 -14.52 -4.39 -1.64
CA GLY A 110 -15.96 -4.65 -1.63
C GLY A 110 -16.81 -3.50 -1.10
N GLU A 111 -16.20 -2.47 -0.50
CA GLU A 111 -16.91 -1.26 -0.06
C GLU A 111 -17.04 -0.21 -1.18
N MET A 112 -16.35 -0.41 -2.30
CA MET A 112 -16.41 0.45 -3.47
C MET A 112 -17.49 -0.05 -4.43
N ASN A 113 -18.27 0.86 -4.99
CA ASN A 113 -19.12 0.52 -6.12
C ASN A 113 -18.29 0.34 -7.41
N PRO A 114 -18.84 -0.28 -8.47
CA PRO A 114 -18.08 -0.56 -9.70
C PRO A 114 -17.45 0.68 -10.34
N GLU A 115 -18.15 1.82 -10.33
CA GLU A 115 -17.67 3.08 -10.91
C GLU A 115 -16.49 3.63 -10.10
N GLU A 116 -16.58 3.60 -8.77
CA GLU A 116 -15.49 4.02 -7.88
C GLU A 116 -14.25 3.15 -8.08
N LEU A 117 -14.42 1.83 -8.13
CA LEU A 117 -13.33 0.90 -8.33
C LEU A 117 -12.68 1.11 -9.72
N TRP A 118 -13.49 1.33 -10.73
CA TRP A 118 -13.00 1.66 -12.07
C TRP A 118 -12.17 2.94 -12.07
N GLU A 119 -12.76 4.06 -11.63
CA GLU A 119 -12.12 5.37 -11.69
C GLU A 119 -10.81 5.45 -10.90
N THR A 120 -10.75 4.78 -9.75
CA THR A 120 -9.62 4.95 -8.81
C THR A 120 -8.52 3.91 -9.00
N THR A 121 -8.88 2.68 -9.42
CA THR A 121 -7.99 1.53 -9.31
C THR A 121 -7.77 0.79 -10.64
N LEU A 122 -8.77 0.77 -11.52
CA LEU A 122 -8.67 -0.01 -12.76
C LEU A 122 -8.38 0.86 -13.98
N ASN A 123 -8.92 2.08 -14.05
CA ASN A 123 -8.76 2.97 -15.19
C ASN A 123 -7.26 3.30 -15.42
N PRO A 124 -6.72 2.97 -16.61
CA PRO A 124 -5.31 3.22 -16.94
C PRO A 124 -4.86 4.67 -16.75
N ASP A 125 -5.76 5.64 -16.95
CA ASP A 125 -5.43 7.07 -16.89
C ASP A 125 -5.29 7.57 -15.45
N ASN A 126 -5.98 6.93 -14.48
CA ASN A 126 -6.08 7.42 -13.10
C ASN A 126 -5.39 6.49 -12.10
N ARG A 127 -5.27 5.19 -12.42
CA ARG A 127 -4.75 4.18 -11.50
C ARG A 127 -3.29 4.44 -11.14
N THR A 128 -2.97 4.12 -9.91
CA THR A 128 -1.58 4.04 -9.45
C THR A 128 -1.23 2.59 -9.18
N MET A 129 -0.08 2.16 -9.67
CA MET A 129 0.46 0.82 -9.45
C MET A 129 1.91 0.91 -8.99
N LEU A 130 2.28 0.05 -8.05
CA LEU A 130 3.67 -0.16 -7.66
C LEU A 130 4.22 -1.37 -8.43
N ARG A 131 5.29 -1.16 -9.18
CA ARG A 131 6.01 -2.27 -9.82
C ARG A 131 6.82 -3.02 -8.77
N VAL A 132 6.60 -4.32 -8.69
CA VAL A 132 7.42 -5.21 -7.86
C VAL A 132 8.77 -5.42 -8.53
N GLN A 133 9.84 -5.21 -7.79
CA GLN A 133 11.20 -5.40 -8.28
C GLN A 133 12.09 -5.82 -7.11
N TYR A 134 13.13 -6.58 -7.40
CA TYR A 134 14.19 -6.79 -6.44
C TYR A 134 15.02 -5.52 -6.23
N SER A 135 15.68 -5.41 -5.09
CA SER A 135 16.52 -4.27 -4.75
C SER A 135 17.54 -3.98 -5.87
N LYS A 136 17.62 -2.72 -6.28
CA LYS A 136 18.58 -2.28 -7.28
C LYS A 136 19.98 -2.32 -6.70
N GLY A 137 20.92 -2.82 -7.46
CA GLY A 137 22.33 -2.89 -7.09
C GLY A 137 23.03 -4.10 -7.71
N THR A 138 23.98 -4.68 -6.97
CA THR A 138 24.67 -5.90 -7.40
C THR A 138 23.72 -7.09 -7.39
N LYS A 139 24.07 -8.14 -8.15
CA LYS A 139 23.31 -9.42 -8.15
C LYS A 139 23.13 -10.00 -6.73
N ASP A 140 23.98 -9.60 -5.81
CA ASP A 140 23.94 -10.07 -4.42
C ASP A 140 22.75 -9.49 -3.65
N LYS A 141 22.37 -8.20 -3.87
CA LYS A 141 21.16 -7.62 -3.23
C LYS A 141 19.88 -8.30 -3.66
N SER A 142 19.74 -8.64 -4.94
CA SER A 142 18.59 -9.40 -5.42
C SER A 142 18.50 -10.78 -4.77
N LYS A 143 19.64 -11.43 -4.53
CA LYS A 143 19.69 -12.73 -3.80
C LYS A 143 19.35 -12.55 -2.31
N GLU A 144 19.74 -11.43 -1.71
CA GLU A 144 19.38 -11.10 -0.31
C GLU A 144 17.86 -10.95 -0.16
N ASP A 145 17.19 -10.25 -1.09
CA ASP A 145 15.73 -10.13 -1.09
C ASP A 145 15.06 -11.51 -1.21
N GLN A 146 15.53 -12.35 -2.14
CA GLN A 146 15.02 -13.71 -2.32
C GLN A 146 15.23 -14.57 -1.06
N LYS A 147 16.38 -14.44 -0.42
CA LYS A 147 16.69 -15.12 0.84
C LYS A 147 15.79 -14.63 1.98
N LEU A 148 15.55 -13.32 2.06
CA LEU A 148 14.67 -12.75 3.06
C LEU A 148 13.23 -13.29 2.95
N ILE A 149 12.70 -13.35 1.73
CA ILE A 149 11.37 -13.96 1.49
C ILE A 149 11.37 -15.41 1.95
N LYS A 150 12.42 -16.16 1.67
CA LYS A 150 12.55 -17.57 2.09
C LYS A 150 12.62 -17.71 3.62
N ILE A 151 13.32 -16.82 4.31
CA ILE A 151 13.37 -16.81 5.79
C ILE A 151 11.98 -16.54 6.38
N LEU A 152 11.27 -15.54 5.85
CA LEU A 152 9.99 -15.10 6.41
C LEU A 152 8.84 -16.07 6.07
N MET A 153 8.86 -16.65 4.87
CA MET A 153 7.74 -17.42 4.32
C MET A 153 8.05 -18.90 4.09
N GLY A 154 9.27 -19.34 4.39
CA GLY A 154 9.68 -20.75 4.26
C GLY A 154 9.25 -21.61 5.46
N ASP A 155 9.57 -22.91 5.39
CA ASP A 155 9.15 -23.89 6.40
C ASP A 155 9.98 -23.83 7.70
N GLU A 156 11.20 -23.25 7.64
CA GLU A 156 12.09 -23.18 8.78
C GLU A 156 11.64 -22.11 9.81
N VAL A 157 11.32 -22.56 11.02
CA VAL A 157 10.81 -21.67 12.08
C VAL A 157 11.93 -20.85 12.74
N ALA A 158 13.09 -21.46 13.00
CA ALA A 158 14.17 -20.83 13.76
C ALA A 158 14.69 -19.54 13.11
N PRO A 159 15.07 -19.52 11.80
CA PRO A 159 15.52 -18.29 11.14
C PRO A 159 14.46 -17.17 11.14
N ARG A 160 13.17 -17.54 10.99
CA ARG A 160 12.06 -16.58 11.04
C ARG A 160 11.89 -15.98 12.42
N LYS A 161 11.95 -16.81 13.48
CA LYS A 161 11.89 -16.35 14.87
C LYS A 161 13.03 -15.37 15.18
N ASP A 162 14.25 -15.73 14.79
CA ASP A 162 15.43 -14.90 15.02
C ASP A 162 15.30 -13.55 14.29
N PHE A 163 14.82 -13.55 13.03
CA PHE A 163 14.58 -12.34 12.28
C PHE A 163 13.55 -11.43 12.98
N ILE A 164 12.41 -11.98 13.39
CA ILE A 164 11.34 -11.23 14.06
C ILE A 164 11.86 -10.65 15.39
N THR A 165 12.58 -11.46 16.18
CA THR A 165 13.13 -11.01 17.47
C THR A 165 14.13 -9.87 17.31
N ASN A 166 15.03 -9.99 16.33
CA ASN A 166 16.09 -8.99 16.09
C ASN A 166 15.55 -7.67 15.53
N ASN A 167 14.40 -7.69 14.85
CA ASN A 167 13.78 -6.51 14.23
C ASN A 167 12.50 -6.04 14.95
N ALA A 168 12.21 -6.57 16.14
CA ALA A 168 10.96 -6.28 16.85
C ALA A 168 10.76 -4.79 17.17
N LEU A 169 11.84 -4.05 17.38
CA LEU A 169 11.80 -2.62 17.70
C LEU A 169 11.54 -1.73 16.46
N ASP A 170 11.72 -2.27 15.25
CA ASP A 170 11.54 -1.55 13.99
C ASP A 170 10.09 -1.65 13.47
N VAL A 171 9.23 -2.39 14.16
CA VAL A 171 7.83 -2.59 13.76
C VAL A 171 7.04 -1.32 14.08
N ALA A 172 6.55 -0.65 13.03
CA ALA A 172 5.76 0.57 13.17
C ALA A 172 4.26 0.32 13.37
N ASN A 173 3.73 -0.81 12.88
CA ASN A 173 2.32 -1.17 12.95
C ASN A 173 2.20 -2.60 13.49
N LEU A 174 1.81 -2.71 14.75
CA LEU A 174 1.33 -3.97 15.32
C LEU A 174 -0.19 -3.95 15.29
N ASP A 175 -0.79 -5.00 14.75
CA ASP A 175 -2.21 -5.24 14.86
C ASP A 175 -2.44 -5.94 16.22
N ILE A 176 -2.79 -5.13 17.23
CA ILE A 176 -3.06 -5.57 18.60
C ILE A 176 -4.55 -5.41 18.87
#